data_2798bd603d026afcd2a72fb5e4b2aa8d
#
_entry.id   2798bd603d026afcd2a72fb5e4b2aa8d
#
_cell.length_a   1.000
_cell.length_b   1.000
_cell.length_c   1.000
_cell.angle_alpha   90.00
_cell.angle_beta   90.00
_cell.angle_gamma   90.00
#
_symmetry.space_group_name_H-M   'P 1'
#
loop_
_entity.id
_entity.type
_entity.pdbx_description
1 polymer ?
#
loop_
_entity_poly.entity_id
_entity_poly.type
_entity_poly.pdbx_seq_one_letter_code
_entity_poly.pdbx_strand_id
1 'polypeptide(L)'
;HGIARNVMRRGGFALGYFGHPGNQPTDELDGLGATAFDSLSDLAAASDVIILCVTGSPQVEGILTGAGGVIAGLKPGAVVIDCSTSLPASTVKMAEAVKAAGGEFVDAPMTRTAQFAHEGKLNLLVGGEAAVVEKVSPILASFTEEVKHVGEVSAGHRLKLLHNYVSVGFMSLLAEAAAQSADAGIDPQSFVDVLAGGGGASVALDRLSPFIVSGDREALPFAISNALKDFDYYRQMSAQAGAQVEIADGVYGALSKVVEMGAGDAYVPELVKHFRKG
;
A
#
# COMPACT_ATOMS: atom_id res chain seq x y z
N HIS A 1 10.68 -3.38 6.10
CA HIS A 1 12.16 -3.46 6.15
C HIS A 1 12.81 -2.34 5.34
N GLY A 2 12.54 -2.23 4.01
CA GLY A 2 13.21 -1.25 3.13
C GLY A 2 13.11 0.20 3.60
N ILE A 3 11.95 0.64 4.12
CA ILE A 3 11.78 1.97 4.73
C ILE A 3 12.72 2.13 5.91
N ALA A 4 12.66 1.24 6.91
CA ALA A 4 13.47 1.29 8.12
C ALA A 4 14.98 1.36 7.80
N ARG A 5 15.43 0.49 6.88
CA ARG A 5 16.82 0.49 6.40
C ARG A 5 17.25 1.84 5.82
N ASN A 6 16.43 2.47 5.00
CA ASN A 6 16.78 3.73 4.36
C ASN A 6 16.68 4.93 5.33
N VAL A 7 15.77 4.89 6.29
CA VAL A 7 15.73 5.86 7.40
C VAL A 7 17.08 5.91 8.13
N MET A 8 17.70 4.75 8.38
CA MET A 8 19.03 4.68 8.99
C MET A 8 20.16 5.06 8.00
N ARG A 9 20.23 4.36 6.85
CA ARG A 9 21.39 4.46 5.92
C ARG A 9 21.46 5.79 5.18
N ARG A 10 20.33 6.28 4.70
CA ARG A 10 20.27 7.51 3.91
C ARG A 10 19.90 8.73 4.74
N GLY A 11 19.03 8.53 5.74
CA GLY A 11 18.59 9.60 6.63
C GLY A 11 19.52 9.86 7.81
N GLY A 12 20.31 8.85 8.23
CA GLY A 12 21.16 8.94 9.40
C GLY A 12 20.39 9.04 10.72
N PHE A 13 19.10 8.69 10.73
CA PHE A 13 18.26 8.74 11.92
C PHE A 13 18.46 7.48 12.78
N ALA A 14 18.37 7.62 14.11
CA ALA A 14 18.24 6.50 15.02
C ALA A 14 16.90 5.78 14.77
N LEU A 15 16.88 4.45 14.83
CA LEU A 15 15.71 3.63 14.60
C LEU A 15 15.43 2.74 15.81
N GLY A 16 14.19 2.82 16.32
CA GLY A 16 13.58 1.78 17.13
C GLY A 16 12.59 0.97 16.27
N TYR A 17 12.43 -0.32 16.54
CA TYR A 17 11.44 -1.13 15.88
C TYR A 17 10.74 -2.09 16.84
N PHE A 18 9.50 -2.44 16.51
CA PHE A 18 8.73 -3.50 17.17
C PHE A 18 8.71 -4.72 16.24
N GLY A 19 9.27 -5.83 16.71
CA GLY A 19 9.26 -7.09 15.98
C GLY A 19 7.89 -7.76 16.03
N HIS A 20 7.39 -8.20 14.88
CA HIS A 20 6.16 -8.97 14.77
C HIS A 20 6.44 -10.31 14.08
N PRO A 21 5.89 -11.45 14.57
CA PRO A 21 6.02 -12.74 13.92
C PRO A 21 5.57 -12.66 12.44
N GLY A 22 6.40 -13.18 11.53
CA GLY A 22 6.15 -13.11 10.08
C GLY A 22 6.70 -11.87 9.38
N ASN A 23 7.30 -10.92 10.10
CA ASN A 23 8.07 -9.83 9.50
C ASN A 23 9.37 -10.35 8.87
N GLN A 24 9.98 -9.52 8.04
CA GLN A 24 11.29 -9.79 7.48
C GLN A 24 12.35 -9.88 8.58
N PRO A 25 13.46 -10.64 8.36
CA PRO A 25 14.57 -10.70 9.31
C PRO A 25 15.08 -9.30 9.68
N THR A 26 15.47 -9.14 10.93
CA THR A 26 15.94 -7.85 11.47
C THR A 26 17.46 -7.72 11.52
N ASP A 27 18.22 -8.79 11.20
CA ASP A 27 19.68 -8.84 11.29
C ASP A 27 20.38 -7.62 10.64
N GLU A 28 19.86 -7.14 9.50
CA GLU A 28 20.43 -5.95 8.85
C GLU A 28 20.18 -4.68 9.67
N LEU A 29 19.00 -4.53 10.28
CA LEU A 29 18.66 -3.37 11.11
C LEU A 29 19.47 -3.37 12.39
N ASP A 30 19.59 -4.55 13.01
CA ASP A 30 20.40 -4.76 14.23
C ASP A 30 21.87 -4.46 13.96
N GLY A 31 22.41 -4.93 12.82
CA GLY A 31 23.76 -4.63 12.36
C GLY A 31 24.01 -3.15 12.06
N LEU A 32 22.95 -2.38 11.79
CA LEU A 32 23.02 -0.92 11.64
C LEU A 32 22.84 -0.17 12.97
N GLY A 33 22.60 -0.87 14.08
CA GLY A 33 22.42 -0.29 15.41
C GLY A 33 20.98 0.10 15.75
N ALA A 34 19.98 -0.52 15.09
CA ALA A 34 18.59 -0.34 15.48
C ALA A 34 18.30 -0.95 16.86
N THR A 35 17.35 -0.39 17.59
CA THR A 35 16.92 -0.85 18.90
C THR A 35 15.59 -1.59 18.79
N ALA A 36 15.55 -2.86 19.19
CA ALA A 36 14.33 -3.63 19.32
C ALA A 36 13.57 -3.25 20.60
N PHE A 37 12.23 -3.19 20.50
CA PHE A 37 11.32 -2.96 21.61
C PHE A 37 10.32 -4.11 21.71
N ASP A 38 10.00 -4.49 22.96
CA ASP A 38 9.03 -5.56 23.24
C ASP A 38 7.60 -5.03 23.42
N SER A 39 7.41 -3.71 23.48
CA SER A 39 6.10 -3.07 23.57
C SER A 39 5.98 -1.85 22.65
N LEU A 40 4.77 -1.65 22.12
CA LEU A 40 4.46 -0.49 21.27
C LEU A 40 4.48 0.82 22.07
N SER A 41 4.04 0.79 23.32
CA SER A 41 4.06 1.97 24.21
C SER A 41 5.49 2.42 24.54
N ASP A 42 6.42 1.49 24.80
CA ASP A 42 7.81 1.83 25.08
C ASP A 42 8.53 2.35 23.83
N LEU A 43 8.26 1.74 22.67
CA LEU A 43 8.72 2.24 21.38
C LEU A 43 8.23 3.68 21.15
N ALA A 44 6.95 3.94 21.39
CA ALA A 44 6.36 5.27 21.23
C ALA A 44 6.97 6.29 22.21
N ALA A 45 7.18 5.89 23.46
CA ALA A 45 7.82 6.74 24.47
C ALA A 45 9.28 7.09 24.14
N ALA A 46 9.96 6.28 23.34
CA ALA A 46 11.32 6.53 22.87
C ALA A 46 11.37 7.32 21.55
N SER A 47 10.26 7.43 20.80
CA SER A 47 10.24 7.93 19.42
C SER A 47 9.68 9.35 19.32
N ASP A 48 10.23 10.16 18.40
CA ASP A 48 9.70 11.46 18.02
C ASP A 48 8.84 11.35 16.75
N VAL A 49 9.11 10.34 15.91
CA VAL A 49 8.33 9.99 14.72
C VAL A 49 8.09 8.49 14.69
N ILE A 50 6.86 8.09 14.43
CA ILE A 50 6.44 6.69 14.39
C ILE A 50 5.89 6.39 12.99
N ILE A 51 6.49 5.44 12.28
CA ILE A 51 6.06 5.04 10.94
C ILE A 51 5.32 3.70 11.03
N LEU A 52 4.07 3.68 10.54
CA LEU A 52 3.28 2.47 10.37
C LEU A 52 3.34 2.04 8.91
N CYS A 53 3.54 0.74 8.68
CA CYS A 53 3.48 0.14 7.35
C CYS A 53 2.93 -1.29 7.49
N VAL A 54 1.61 -1.40 7.54
CA VAL A 54 0.88 -2.65 7.76
C VAL A 54 -0.20 -2.84 6.70
N THR A 55 -0.96 -3.94 6.78
CA THR A 55 -1.85 -4.36 5.69
C THR A 55 -3.04 -3.40 5.48
N GLY A 56 -3.61 -2.84 6.56
CA GLY A 56 -4.79 -1.99 6.45
C GLY A 56 -5.30 -1.45 7.78
N SER A 57 -6.48 -0.84 7.72
CA SER A 57 -7.09 -0.14 8.85
C SER A 57 -7.21 -0.95 10.14
N PRO A 58 -7.62 -2.23 10.15
CA PRO A 58 -7.72 -2.98 11.39
C PRO A 58 -6.41 -3.10 12.14
N GLN A 59 -5.28 -3.28 11.42
CA GLN A 59 -3.96 -3.35 12.00
C GLN A 59 -3.51 -1.98 12.51
N VAL A 60 -3.74 -0.91 11.75
CA VAL A 60 -3.43 0.47 12.18
C VAL A 60 -4.19 0.82 13.46
N GLU A 61 -5.51 0.56 13.51
CA GLU A 61 -6.33 0.79 14.70
C GLU A 61 -5.82 -0.01 15.91
N GLY A 62 -5.52 -1.30 15.71
CA GLY A 62 -5.01 -2.16 16.78
C GLY A 62 -3.66 -1.69 17.34
N ILE A 63 -2.74 -1.26 16.46
CA ILE A 63 -1.42 -0.74 16.84
C ILE A 63 -1.55 0.59 17.60
N LEU A 64 -2.42 1.48 17.14
CA LEU A 64 -2.54 2.80 17.75
C LEU A 64 -3.33 2.77 19.05
N THR A 65 -4.50 2.12 19.07
CA THR A 65 -5.50 2.23 20.17
C THR A 65 -5.68 0.94 20.97
N GLY A 66 -5.03 -0.16 20.58
CA GLY A 66 -5.06 -1.41 21.34
C GLY A 66 -4.44 -1.29 22.73
N ALA A 67 -4.66 -2.28 23.59
CA ALA A 67 -4.05 -2.31 24.94
C ALA A 67 -2.52 -2.27 24.83
N GLY A 68 -1.88 -1.28 25.45
CA GLY A 68 -0.45 -1.04 25.33
C GLY A 68 0.00 -0.54 23.94
N GLY A 69 -0.92 -0.03 23.14
CA GLY A 69 -0.64 0.52 21.82
C GLY A 69 0.15 1.83 21.84
N VAL A 70 0.45 2.34 20.65
CA VAL A 70 1.30 3.53 20.47
C VAL A 70 0.80 4.75 21.25
N ILE A 71 -0.52 4.99 21.28
CA ILE A 71 -1.11 6.15 21.98
C ILE A 71 -0.81 6.14 23.48
N ALA A 72 -0.68 4.97 24.09
CA ALA A 72 -0.40 4.86 25.53
C ALA A 72 0.99 5.39 25.94
N GLY A 73 1.95 5.40 25.01
CA GLY A 73 3.31 5.91 25.24
C GLY A 73 3.64 7.15 24.40
N LEU A 74 2.68 7.72 23.68
CA LEU A 74 2.96 8.78 22.72
C LEU A 74 3.47 10.06 23.39
N LYS A 75 4.60 10.58 22.93
CA LYS A 75 5.13 11.86 23.39
C LYS A 75 4.31 13.04 22.88
N PRO A 76 4.14 14.11 23.65
CA PRO A 76 3.60 15.35 23.12
C PRO A 76 4.39 15.85 21.90
N GLY A 77 3.69 16.17 20.81
CA GLY A 77 4.28 16.64 19.56
C GLY A 77 4.96 15.57 18.71
N ALA A 78 4.92 14.27 19.11
CA ALA A 78 5.37 13.18 18.24
C ALA A 78 4.45 13.06 17.03
N VAL A 79 5.03 12.64 15.88
CA VAL A 79 4.28 12.51 14.61
C VAL A 79 4.11 11.02 14.28
N VAL A 80 2.87 10.61 14.04
CA VAL A 80 2.54 9.30 13.48
C VAL A 80 2.39 9.45 11.96
N ILE A 81 3.12 8.62 11.20
CA ILE A 81 3.07 8.55 9.74
C ILE A 81 2.50 7.18 9.36
N ASP A 82 1.30 7.14 8.77
CA ASP A 82 0.69 5.89 8.28
C ASP A 82 0.98 5.71 6.79
N CYS A 83 1.95 4.83 6.48
CA CYS A 83 2.30 4.42 5.13
C CYS A 83 1.48 3.22 4.63
N SER A 84 0.50 2.74 5.38
CA SER A 84 -0.38 1.63 5.01
C SER A 84 -1.35 2.02 3.88
N THR A 85 -2.21 1.12 3.48
CA THR A 85 -3.41 1.46 2.67
C THR A 85 -4.62 1.32 3.58
N SER A 86 -5.19 2.44 4.00
CA SER A 86 -6.23 2.51 5.02
C SER A 86 -7.53 3.12 4.47
N LEU A 87 -8.64 2.77 5.10
CA LEU A 87 -9.95 3.38 4.84
C LEU A 87 -9.92 4.84 5.34
N PRO A 88 -10.27 5.84 4.52
CA PRO A 88 -10.19 7.25 4.92
C PRO A 88 -10.96 7.61 6.20
N ALA A 89 -12.09 6.98 6.47
CA ALA A 89 -12.84 7.18 7.71
C ALA A 89 -12.06 6.69 8.95
N SER A 90 -11.37 5.55 8.83
CA SER A 90 -10.47 5.05 9.88
C SER A 90 -9.27 5.99 10.07
N THR A 91 -8.70 6.51 8.98
CA THR A 91 -7.60 7.49 9.04
C THR A 91 -7.98 8.72 9.84
N VAL A 92 -9.15 9.32 9.57
CA VAL A 92 -9.64 10.49 10.31
C VAL A 92 -9.80 10.16 11.80
N LYS A 93 -10.44 9.02 12.12
CA LYS A 93 -10.61 8.56 13.51
C LYS A 93 -9.28 8.36 14.24
N MET A 94 -8.29 7.77 13.56
CA MET A 94 -6.96 7.55 14.15
C MET A 94 -6.19 8.87 14.34
N ALA A 95 -6.29 9.78 13.40
CA ALA A 95 -5.69 11.10 13.52
C ALA A 95 -6.29 11.89 14.69
N GLU A 96 -7.60 11.84 14.89
CA GLU A 96 -8.27 12.44 16.06
C GLU A 96 -7.79 11.82 17.38
N ALA A 97 -7.64 10.50 17.43
CA ALA A 97 -7.14 9.80 18.61
C ALA A 97 -5.67 10.17 18.94
N VAL A 98 -4.81 10.24 17.92
CA VAL A 98 -3.42 10.70 18.07
C VAL A 98 -3.36 12.16 18.53
N LYS A 99 -4.19 13.03 17.97
CA LYS A 99 -4.27 14.45 18.35
C LYS A 99 -4.76 14.60 19.78
N ALA A 100 -5.75 13.83 20.21
CA ALA A 100 -6.24 13.82 21.59
C ALA A 100 -5.17 13.39 22.60
N ALA A 101 -4.21 12.55 22.18
CA ALA A 101 -3.05 12.15 22.96
C ALA A 101 -1.86 13.16 22.90
N GLY A 102 -2.03 14.29 22.20
CA GLY A 102 -1.02 15.33 22.08
C GLY A 102 -0.02 15.14 20.94
N GLY A 103 -0.25 14.18 20.05
CA GLY A 103 0.56 13.93 18.85
C GLY A 103 0.01 14.58 17.58
N GLU A 104 0.69 14.36 16.49
CA GLU A 104 0.35 14.82 15.13
C GLU A 104 0.26 13.60 14.19
N PHE A 105 -0.52 13.69 13.12
CA PHE A 105 -0.77 12.56 12.21
C PHE A 105 -0.62 12.96 10.75
N VAL A 106 0.02 12.08 9.97
CA VAL A 106 0.18 12.18 8.51
C VAL A 106 -0.16 10.82 7.90
N ASP A 107 -1.03 10.78 6.91
CA ASP A 107 -1.23 9.61 6.06
C ASP A 107 -0.34 9.73 4.82
N ALA A 108 0.46 8.70 4.56
CA ALA A 108 1.49 8.71 3.54
C ALA A 108 1.56 7.38 2.77
N PRO A 109 0.43 6.88 2.22
CA PRO A 109 0.44 5.63 1.49
C PRO A 109 1.38 5.68 0.28
N MET A 110 1.91 4.51 -0.04
CA MET A 110 2.94 4.32 -1.05
C MET A 110 2.37 3.92 -2.40
N THR A 111 3.06 4.33 -3.45
CA THR A 111 3.01 3.67 -4.77
C THR A 111 4.36 2.99 -5.05
N ARG A 112 4.44 2.20 -6.13
CA ARG A 112 5.58 1.31 -6.46
C ARG A 112 5.63 0.03 -5.60
N THR A 113 6.69 -0.77 -5.76
CA THR A 113 6.83 -2.11 -5.18
C THR A 113 7.83 -2.15 -4.02
N ALA A 114 7.93 -3.29 -3.33
CA ALA A 114 8.88 -3.51 -2.25
C ALA A 114 10.35 -3.31 -2.68
N GLN A 115 10.69 -3.60 -3.94
CA GLN A 115 12.02 -3.34 -4.49
C GLN A 115 12.38 -1.85 -4.40
N PHE A 116 11.46 -0.96 -4.79
CA PHE A 116 11.67 0.49 -4.69
C PHE A 116 11.79 0.96 -3.24
N ALA A 117 11.13 0.27 -2.28
CA ALA A 117 11.34 0.55 -0.86
C ALA A 117 12.78 0.25 -0.43
N HIS A 118 13.36 -0.87 -0.89
CA HIS A 118 14.77 -1.19 -0.63
C HIS A 118 15.74 -0.21 -1.28
N GLU A 119 15.41 0.27 -2.48
CA GLU A 119 16.21 1.26 -3.19
C GLU A 119 16.07 2.68 -2.63
N GLY A 120 15.11 2.94 -1.73
CA GLY A 120 14.79 4.26 -1.22
C GLY A 120 14.18 5.18 -2.29
N LYS A 121 13.35 4.61 -3.16
CA LYS A 121 12.73 5.28 -4.31
C LYS A 121 11.21 5.14 -4.33
N LEU A 122 10.57 5.04 -3.17
CA LEU A 122 9.12 5.05 -3.10
C LEU A 122 8.56 6.40 -3.54
N ASN A 123 7.30 6.41 -4.00
CA ASN A 123 6.52 7.62 -4.14
C ASN A 123 5.43 7.63 -3.08
N LEU A 124 5.28 8.75 -2.38
CA LEU A 124 4.26 8.93 -1.34
C LEU A 124 3.19 9.92 -1.77
N LEU A 125 1.95 9.60 -1.41
CA LEU A 125 0.80 10.48 -1.51
C LEU A 125 0.46 10.95 -0.08
N VAL A 126 0.82 12.18 0.26
CA VAL A 126 0.83 12.63 1.65
C VAL A 126 -0.38 13.50 1.95
N GLY A 127 -1.17 13.11 2.95
CA GLY A 127 -2.25 13.89 3.54
C GLY A 127 -1.88 14.31 4.97
N GLY A 128 -2.09 15.59 5.30
CA GLY A 128 -1.79 16.12 6.62
C GLY A 128 -1.64 17.63 6.61
N GLU A 129 -1.59 18.22 7.79
CA GLU A 129 -1.30 19.64 7.92
C GLU A 129 0.07 19.99 7.34
N ALA A 130 0.16 21.04 6.52
CA ALA A 130 1.37 21.37 5.77
C ALA A 130 2.61 21.56 6.68
N ALA A 131 2.45 22.16 7.85
CA ALA A 131 3.53 22.36 8.82
C ALA A 131 4.04 21.02 9.39
N VAL A 132 3.14 20.03 9.57
CA VAL A 132 3.51 18.69 10.04
C VAL A 132 4.22 17.91 8.94
N VAL A 133 3.74 18.01 7.70
CA VAL A 133 4.38 17.39 6.54
C VAL A 133 5.79 17.94 6.34
N GLU A 134 5.98 19.25 6.46
CA GLU A 134 7.30 19.91 6.39
C GLU A 134 8.23 19.40 7.50
N LYS A 135 7.74 19.31 8.74
CA LYS A 135 8.48 18.79 9.89
C LYS A 135 9.06 17.40 9.67
N VAL A 136 8.32 16.51 8.99
CA VAL A 136 8.77 15.13 8.74
C VAL A 136 9.42 14.93 7.37
N SER A 137 9.48 15.98 6.53
CA SER A 137 10.03 15.90 5.17
C SER A 137 11.45 15.32 5.10
N PRO A 138 12.39 15.58 6.04
CA PRO A 138 13.72 14.98 6.01
C PRO A 138 13.68 13.45 6.19
N ILE A 139 12.75 12.95 7.01
CA ILE A 139 12.57 11.49 7.20
C ILE A 139 11.95 10.89 5.94
N LEU A 140 10.89 11.50 5.39
CA LEU A 140 10.25 11.02 4.16
C LEU A 140 11.26 10.96 3.00
N ALA A 141 12.09 11.97 2.81
CA ALA A 141 13.11 12.04 1.77
C ALA A 141 14.15 10.91 1.86
N SER A 142 14.34 10.31 3.03
CA SER A 142 15.32 9.24 3.22
C SER A 142 14.96 7.94 2.49
N PHE A 143 13.69 7.68 2.23
CA PHE A 143 13.23 6.43 1.59
C PHE A 143 12.35 6.64 0.35
N THR A 144 12.29 7.88 -0.15
CA THR A 144 11.43 8.23 -1.30
C THR A 144 12.22 8.87 -2.43
N GLU A 145 11.64 8.80 -3.63
CA GLU A 145 12.04 9.58 -4.79
C GLU A 145 11.11 10.79 -4.96
N GLU A 146 9.81 10.61 -4.66
CA GLU A 146 8.81 11.66 -4.77
C GLU A 146 7.90 11.67 -3.52
N VAL A 147 7.68 12.86 -2.97
CA VAL A 147 6.71 13.12 -1.92
C VAL A 147 5.71 14.12 -2.47
N LYS A 148 4.45 13.71 -2.62
CA LYS A 148 3.38 14.57 -3.13
C LYS A 148 2.40 14.88 -2.01
N HIS A 149 2.44 16.10 -1.47
CA HIS A 149 1.42 16.58 -0.54
C HIS A 149 0.12 16.84 -1.32
N VAL A 150 -0.95 16.14 -0.95
CA VAL A 150 -2.20 16.08 -1.73
C VAL A 150 -3.40 16.66 -0.99
N GLY A 151 -3.22 17.17 0.21
CA GLY A 151 -4.26 17.82 1.01
C GLY A 151 -4.18 17.49 2.50
N GLU A 152 -5.27 17.73 3.19
CA GLU A 152 -5.42 17.47 4.62
C GLU A 152 -5.41 15.97 4.95
N VAL A 153 -5.40 15.62 6.23
CA VAL A 153 -5.47 14.24 6.72
C VAL A 153 -6.55 13.44 5.98
N SER A 154 -6.22 12.24 5.59
CA SER A 154 -6.96 11.29 4.75
C SER A 154 -6.91 11.54 3.23
N ALA A 155 -6.40 12.67 2.76
CA ALA A 155 -6.29 12.93 1.32
C ALA A 155 -5.32 11.94 0.61
N GLY A 156 -4.25 11.56 1.28
CA GLY A 156 -3.30 10.56 0.79
C GLY A 156 -3.97 9.20 0.60
N HIS A 157 -4.65 8.69 1.62
CA HIS A 157 -5.37 7.41 1.54
C HIS A 157 -6.53 7.47 0.52
N ARG A 158 -7.27 8.57 0.42
CA ARG A 158 -8.28 8.75 -0.63
C ARG A 158 -7.68 8.63 -2.02
N LEU A 159 -6.59 9.34 -2.28
CA LEU A 159 -5.93 9.31 -3.58
C LEU A 159 -5.30 7.93 -3.86
N LYS A 160 -4.80 7.25 -2.83
CA LYS A 160 -4.29 5.88 -2.95
C LYS A 160 -5.38 4.90 -3.39
N LEU A 161 -6.57 4.98 -2.81
CA LEU A 161 -7.69 4.13 -3.22
C LEU A 161 -8.15 4.42 -4.64
N LEU A 162 -8.23 5.70 -5.04
CA LEU A 162 -8.51 6.09 -6.42
C LEU A 162 -7.45 5.56 -7.40
N HIS A 163 -6.17 5.68 -7.04
CA HIS A 163 -5.05 5.14 -7.82
C HIS A 163 -5.17 3.62 -8.01
N ASN A 164 -5.43 2.89 -6.91
CA ASN A 164 -5.52 1.42 -6.98
C ASN A 164 -6.79 0.96 -7.68
N TYR A 165 -7.92 1.66 -7.52
CA TYR A 165 -9.13 1.43 -8.32
C TYR A 165 -8.83 1.49 -9.82
N VAL A 166 -8.14 2.53 -10.29
CA VAL A 166 -7.80 2.66 -11.71
C VAL A 166 -6.79 1.60 -12.14
N SER A 167 -5.67 1.45 -11.40
CA SER A 167 -4.58 0.59 -11.84
C SER A 167 -4.92 -0.90 -11.76
N VAL A 168 -5.54 -1.35 -10.68
CA VAL A 168 -5.95 -2.77 -10.52
C VAL A 168 -7.19 -3.06 -11.36
N GLY A 169 -8.13 -2.12 -11.45
CA GLY A 169 -9.29 -2.25 -12.33
C GLY A 169 -8.89 -2.44 -13.78
N PHE A 170 -7.93 -1.65 -14.25
CA PHE A 170 -7.42 -1.79 -15.62
C PHE A 170 -6.64 -3.11 -15.81
N MET A 171 -5.83 -3.53 -14.83
CA MET A 171 -5.19 -4.86 -14.89
C MET A 171 -6.20 -6.00 -14.90
N SER A 172 -7.30 -5.90 -14.14
CA SER A 172 -8.36 -6.92 -14.15
C SER A 172 -9.05 -7.02 -15.51
N LEU A 173 -9.33 -5.87 -16.13
CA LEU A 173 -9.88 -5.82 -17.49
C LEU A 173 -8.92 -6.44 -18.52
N LEU A 174 -7.65 -6.10 -18.46
CA LEU A 174 -6.61 -6.65 -19.34
C LEU A 174 -6.43 -8.16 -19.13
N ALA A 175 -6.48 -8.63 -17.87
CA ALA A 175 -6.34 -10.05 -17.55
C ALA A 175 -7.51 -10.88 -18.10
N GLU A 176 -8.75 -10.36 -18.02
CA GLU A 176 -9.92 -11.00 -18.62
C GLU A 176 -9.80 -11.07 -20.13
N ALA A 177 -9.40 -9.97 -20.78
CA ALA A 177 -9.18 -9.93 -22.23
C ALA A 177 -8.05 -10.88 -22.66
N ALA A 178 -6.95 -10.96 -21.91
CA ALA A 178 -5.84 -11.89 -22.18
C ALA A 178 -6.28 -13.35 -22.04
N ALA A 179 -7.12 -13.65 -21.04
CA ALA A 179 -7.69 -14.98 -20.88
C ALA A 179 -8.53 -15.41 -22.10
N GLN A 180 -9.42 -14.51 -22.57
CA GLN A 180 -10.22 -14.77 -23.77
C GLN A 180 -9.36 -14.90 -25.04
N SER A 181 -8.32 -14.07 -25.17
CA SER A 181 -7.35 -14.14 -26.26
C SER A 181 -6.64 -15.51 -26.30
N ALA A 182 -6.19 -15.99 -25.14
CA ALA A 182 -5.55 -17.29 -25.01
C ALA A 182 -6.51 -18.46 -25.35
N ASP A 183 -7.78 -18.38 -24.88
CA ASP A 183 -8.81 -19.37 -25.19
C ASP A 183 -9.20 -19.38 -26.68
N ALA A 184 -9.02 -18.25 -27.38
CA ALA A 184 -9.20 -18.11 -28.83
C ALA A 184 -7.96 -18.57 -29.64
N GLY A 185 -6.86 -18.95 -28.99
CA GLY A 185 -5.62 -19.38 -29.64
C GLY A 185 -4.82 -18.23 -30.28
N ILE A 186 -5.03 -17.00 -29.84
CA ILE A 186 -4.28 -15.83 -30.32
C ILE A 186 -2.88 -15.87 -29.69
N ASP A 187 -1.86 -15.59 -30.50
CA ASP A 187 -0.49 -15.52 -30.03
C ASP A 187 -0.34 -14.42 -28.94
N PRO A 188 0.23 -14.75 -27.75
CA PRO A 188 0.33 -13.82 -26.65
C PRO A 188 1.09 -12.53 -26.96
N GLN A 189 2.17 -12.62 -27.75
CA GLN A 189 2.95 -11.45 -28.14
C GLN A 189 2.12 -10.55 -29.07
N SER A 190 1.43 -11.12 -30.04
CA SER A 190 0.54 -10.38 -30.95
C SER A 190 -0.58 -9.65 -30.20
N PHE A 191 -1.16 -10.28 -29.18
CA PHE A 191 -2.15 -9.65 -28.31
C PHE A 191 -1.57 -8.39 -27.61
N VAL A 192 -0.38 -8.55 -26.99
CA VAL A 192 0.30 -7.45 -26.30
C VAL A 192 0.64 -6.31 -27.27
N ASP A 193 1.20 -6.63 -28.45
CA ASP A 193 1.64 -5.64 -29.44
C ASP A 193 0.46 -4.80 -29.96
N VAL A 194 -0.70 -5.44 -30.23
CA VAL A 194 -1.90 -4.74 -30.66
C VAL A 194 -2.42 -3.78 -29.60
N LEU A 195 -2.44 -4.20 -28.34
CA LEU A 195 -2.89 -3.32 -27.24
C LEU A 195 -1.88 -2.19 -26.97
N ALA A 196 -0.59 -2.47 -27.03
CA ALA A 196 0.47 -1.46 -26.84
C ALA A 196 0.46 -0.39 -27.95
N GLY A 197 0.07 -0.78 -29.16
CA GLY A 197 -0.08 0.15 -30.28
C GLY A 197 -1.41 0.91 -30.32
N GLY A 198 -2.33 0.65 -29.40
CA GLY A 198 -3.68 1.17 -29.39
C GLY A 198 -4.15 1.70 -28.04
N GLY A 199 -5.48 1.67 -27.86
CA GLY A 199 -6.14 2.18 -26.63
C GLY A 199 -5.86 1.38 -25.35
N GLY A 200 -5.17 0.24 -25.43
CA GLY A 200 -4.74 -0.56 -24.28
C GLY A 200 -3.37 -0.17 -23.72
N ALA A 201 -2.64 0.72 -24.40
CA ALA A 201 -1.30 1.16 -23.97
C ALA A 201 -1.35 1.79 -22.56
N SER A 202 -0.58 1.22 -21.63
CA SER A 202 -0.59 1.67 -20.24
C SER A 202 0.50 0.99 -19.42
N VAL A 203 0.86 1.60 -18.29
CA VAL A 203 1.72 0.97 -17.27
C VAL A 203 1.10 -0.34 -16.74
N ALA A 204 -0.22 -0.48 -16.75
CA ALA A 204 -0.89 -1.71 -16.36
C ALA A 204 -0.60 -2.84 -17.37
N LEU A 205 -0.65 -2.54 -18.67
CA LEU A 205 -0.28 -3.49 -19.73
C LEU A 205 1.22 -3.87 -19.60
N ASP A 206 2.10 -2.89 -19.44
CA ASP A 206 3.55 -3.15 -19.29
C ASP A 206 3.84 -4.12 -18.14
N ARG A 207 3.15 -3.98 -17.03
CA ARG A 207 3.29 -4.85 -15.84
C ARG A 207 2.67 -6.24 -16.02
N LEU A 208 1.63 -6.35 -16.84
CA LEU A 208 0.93 -7.61 -17.09
C LEU A 208 1.56 -8.42 -18.23
N SER A 209 2.17 -7.74 -19.20
CA SER A 209 2.74 -8.35 -20.42
C SER A 209 3.75 -9.45 -20.15
N PRO A 210 4.69 -9.36 -19.16
CA PRO A 210 5.62 -10.46 -18.87
C PRO A 210 4.88 -11.74 -18.48
N PHE A 211 3.77 -11.63 -17.75
CA PHE A 211 2.97 -12.79 -17.40
C PHE A 211 2.21 -13.34 -18.61
N ILE A 212 1.62 -12.51 -19.45
CA ILE A 212 0.90 -12.91 -20.64
C ILE A 212 1.81 -13.67 -21.60
N VAL A 213 3.04 -13.16 -21.82
CA VAL A 213 3.97 -13.71 -22.82
C VAL A 213 4.78 -14.91 -22.28
N SER A 214 5.24 -14.86 -21.03
CA SER A 214 6.18 -15.83 -20.48
C SER A 214 5.74 -16.49 -19.17
N GLY A 215 4.63 -16.08 -18.59
CA GLY A 215 4.16 -16.58 -17.30
C GLY A 215 4.93 -16.01 -16.09
N ASP A 216 5.70 -14.93 -16.28
CA ASP A 216 6.46 -14.29 -15.21
C ASP A 216 5.51 -13.55 -14.25
N ARG A 217 5.25 -14.18 -13.10
CA ARG A 217 4.40 -13.61 -12.02
C ARG A 217 5.11 -12.57 -11.17
N GLU A 218 6.44 -12.62 -11.13
CA GLU A 218 7.24 -11.74 -10.26
C GLU A 218 7.38 -10.32 -10.82
N ALA A 219 6.95 -10.09 -12.06
CA ALA A 219 6.89 -8.74 -12.65
C ALA A 219 5.98 -7.78 -11.84
N LEU A 220 4.99 -8.30 -11.11
CA LEU A 220 4.17 -7.54 -10.17
C LEU A 220 3.77 -8.42 -8.97
N PRO A 221 4.60 -8.49 -7.92
CA PRO A 221 4.30 -9.28 -6.71
C PRO A 221 3.29 -8.54 -5.82
N PHE A 222 2.03 -8.47 -6.27
CA PHE A 222 0.92 -7.86 -5.57
C PHE A 222 -0.21 -8.86 -5.41
N ALA A 223 -0.48 -9.31 -4.17
CA ALA A 223 -1.44 -10.37 -3.90
C ALA A 223 -2.88 -9.95 -4.25
N ILE A 224 -3.65 -10.90 -4.81
CA ILE A 224 -5.07 -10.69 -5.18
C ILE A 224 -5.91 -10.32 -3.95
N SER A 225 -5.63 -10.92 -2.78
CA SER A 225 -6.30 -10.56 -1.53
C SER A 225 -6.09 -9.10 -1.13
N ASN A 226 -4.89 -8.55 -1.35
CA ASN A 226 -4.63 -7.12 -1.13
C ASN A 226 -5.35 -6.23 -2.16
N ALA A 227 -5.43 -6.66 -3.42
CA ALA A 227 -6.20 -5.97 -4.45
C ALA A 227 -7.68 -5.95 -4.11
N LEU A 228 -8.25 -7.08 -3.67
CA LEU A 228 -9.64 -7.19 -3.20
C LEU A 228 -9.92 -6.25 -2.03
N LYS A 229 -9.04 -6.23 -1.02
CA LYS A 229 -9.15 -5.32 0.13
C LYS A 229 -9.17 -3.84 -0.32
N ASP A 230 -8.29 -3.45 -1.24
CA ASP A 230 -8.22 -2.07 -1.72
C ASP A 230 -9.50 -1.68 -2.49
N PHE A 231 -10.08 -2.61 -3.25
CA PHE A 231 -11.38 -2.42 -3.90
C PHE A 231 -12.53 -2.32 -2.91
N ASP A 232 -12.52 -3.13 -1.86
CA ASP A 232 -13.51 -3.03 -0.78
C ASP A 232 -13.45 -1.67 -0.08
N TYR A 233 -12.25 -1.19 0.23
CA TYR A 233 -12.06 0.15 0.81
C TYR A 233 -12.52 1.26 -0.14
N TYR A 234 -12.23 1.14 -1.44
CA TYR A 234 -12.73 2.08 -2.43
C TYR A 234 -14.26 2.12 -2.47
N ARG A 235 -14.91 0.96 -2.46
CA ARG A 235 -16.37 0.84 -2.45
C ARG A 235 -16.97 1.47 -1.20
N GLN A 236 -16.41 1.19 -0.02
CA GLN A 236 -16.85 1.78 1.24
C GLN A 236 -16.69 3.30 1.22
N MET A 237 -15.55 3.81 0.79
CA MET A 237 -15.30 5.25 0.66
C MET A 237 -16.30 5.91 -0.30
N SER A 238 -16.56 5.30 -1.44
CA SER A 238 -17.48 5.81 -2.46
C SER A 238 -18.94 5.77 -2.00
N ALA A 239 -19.36 4.71 -1.32
CA ALA A 239 -20.69 4.59 -0.75
C ALA A 239 -20.95 5.68 0.32
N GLN A 240 -19.97 5.97 1.19
CA GLN A 240 -20.06 7.05 2.16
C GLN A 240 -20.22 8.43 1.50
N ALA A 241 -19.67 8.59 0.29
CA ALA A 241 -19.80 9.82 -0.51
C ALA A 241 -21.06 9.85 -1.38
N GLY A 242 -21.88 8.79 -1.40
CA GLY A 242 -23.03 8.65 -2.29
C GLY A 242 -22.66 8.52 -3.78
N ALA A 243 -21.43 8.11 -4.09
CA ALA A 243 -20.95 7.94 -5.46
C ALA A 243 -21.37 6.60 -6.05
N GLN A 244 -21.45 6.55 -7.40
CA GLN A 244 -21.71 5.31 -8.13
C GLN A 244 -20.48 4.39 -8.11
N VAL A 245 -20.72 3.07 -8.07
CA VAL A 245 -19.66 2.06 -7.90
C VAL A 245 -19.83 0.83 -8.81
N GLU A 246 -20.68 0.90 -9.83
CA GLU A 246 -21.04 -0.24 -10.69
C GLU A 246 -19.82 -0.90 -11.32
N ILE A 247 -18.85 -0.13 -11.80
CA ILE A 247 -17.59 -0.67 -12.36
C ILE A 247 -16.74 -1.30 -11.26
N ALA A 248 -16.66 -0.64 -10.10
CA ALA A 248 -15.92 -1.17 -8.94
C ALA A 248 -16.55 -2.48 -8.43
N ASP A 249 -17.88 -2.58 -8.41
CA ASP A 249 -18.61 -3.79 -8.01
C ASP A 249 -18.32 -4.95 -8.98
N GLY A 250 -18.25 -4.69 -10.27
CA GLY A 250 -17.90 -5.70 -11.27
C GLY A 250 -16.50 -6.29 -11.03
N VAL A 251 -15.50 -5.42 -10.85
CA VAL A 251 -14.12 -5.85 -10.58
C VAL A 251 -14.02 -6.52 -9.22
N TYR A 252 -14.63 -5.95 -8.18
CA TYR A 252 -14.67 -6.54 -6.85
C TYR A 252 -15.24 -7.97 -6.87
N GLY A 253 -16.38 -8.18 -7.57
CA GLY A 253 -16.98 -9.49 -7.71
C GLY A 253 -16.07 -10.51 -8.43
N ALA A 254 -15.32 -10.06 -9.44
CA ALA A 254 -14.35 -10.92 -10.12
C ALA A 254 -13.18 -11.31 -9.20
N LEU A 255 -12.61 -10.37 -8.45
CA LEU A 255 -11.54 -10.63 -7.49
C LEU A 255 -12.02 -11.52 -6.33
N SER A 256 -13.24 -11.28 -5.79
CA SER A 256 -13.84 -12.11 -4.73
C SER A 256 -13.91 -13.56 -5.12
N LYS A 257 -14.40 -13.87 -6.33
CA LYS A 257 -14.47 -15.25 -6.82
C LYS A 257 -13.10 -15.95 -6.82
N VAL A 258 -12.05 -15.25 -7.24
CA VAL A 258 -10.70 -15.83 -7.24
C VAL A 258 -10.20 -16.09 -5.81
N VAL A 259 -10.46 -15.17 -4.87
CA VAL A 259 -10.12 -15.36 -3.45
C VAL A 259 -10.92 -16.51 -2.83
N GLU A 260 -12.23 -16.64 -3.13
CA GLU A 260 -13.09 -17.75 -2.69
C GLU A 260 -12.63 -19.10 -3.23
N MET A 261 -12.00 -19.15 -4.38
CA MET A 261 -11.34 -20.35 -4.94
C MET A 261 -10.03 -20.72 -4.21
N GLY A 262 -9.62 -19.96 -3.19
CA GLY A 262 -8.39 -20.19 -2.42
C GLY A 262 -7.12 -19.58 -3.05
N ALA A 263 -7.25 -18.73 -4.07
CA ALA A 263 -6.12 -18.12 -4.77
C ALA A 263 -5.81 -16.68 -4.32
N GLY A 264 -6.17 -16.31 -3.10
CA GLY A 264 -5.94 -14.96 -2.57
C GLY A 264 -4.46 -14.55 -2.48
N ASP A 265 -3.56 -15.52 -2.26
CA ASP A 265 -2.11 -15.31 -2.18
C ASP A 265 -1.41 -15.29 -3.55
N ALA A 266 -2.13 -15.64 -4.62
CA ALA A 266 -1.62 -15.49 -5.99
C ALA A 266 -1.47 -13.99 -6.32
N TYR A 267 -0.58 -13.67 -7.26
CA TYR A 267 -0.36 -12.29 -7.67
C TYR A 267 -1.37 -11.84 -8.76
N VAL A 268 -1.67 -10.55 -8.80
CA VAL A 268 -2.62 -9.95 -9.74
C VAL A 268 -2.39 -10.37 -11.21
N PRO A 269 -1.15 -10.51 -11.73
CA PRO A 269 -0.95 -11.06 -13.09
C PRO A 269 -1.54 -12.45 -13.31
N GLU A 270 -1.62 -13.27 -12.27
CA GLU A 270 -2.17 -14.62 -12.37
C GLU A 270 -3.70 -14.65 -12.57
N LEU A 271 -4.40 -13.50 -12.44
CA LEU A 271 -5.82 -13.37 -12.83
C LEU A 271 -6.08 -13.88 -14.25
N VAL A 272 -5.11 -13.74 -15.17
CA VAL A 272 -5.19 -14.27 -16.54
C VAL A 272 -5.52 -15.78 -16.53
N LYS A 273 -4.91 -16.55 -15.61
CA LYS A 273 -5.19 -17.99 -15.48
C LYS A 273 -6.58 -18.25 -14.89
N HIS A 274 -6.96 -17.47 -13.88
CA HIS A 274 -8.21 -17.68 -13.16
C HIS A 274 -9.45 -17.25 -13.96
N PHE A 275 -9.30 -16.41 -14.97
CA PHE A 275 -10.37 -15.96 -15.85
C PHE A 275 -10.52 -16.84 -17.11
N ARG A 276 -9.63 -17.81 -17.36
CA ARG A 276 -9.77 -18.77 -18.45
C ARG A 276 -10.92 -19.74 -18.19
N LYS A 277 -11.50 -20.24 -19.27
CA LYS A 277 -12.43 -21.36 -19.20
C LYS A 277 -11.70 -22.59 -18.67
N GLY A 278 -12.26 -23.20 -17.60
CA GLY A 278 -11.76 -24.45 -17.04
C GLY A 278 -12.03 -25.64 -17.98
#